data_3527995dca040dc3245e0399398d401b
#
_entry.id   3527995dca040dc3245e0399398d401b
#
_cell.length_a   1.000
_cell.length_b   1.000
_cell.length_c   1.000
_cell.angle_alpha   90.00
_cell.angle_beta   90.00
_cell.angle_gamma   90.00
#
_symmetry.space_group_name_H-M   'P 1'
#
loop_
_entity.id
_entity.type
_entity.pdbx_description
1 polymer ?
#
loop_
_entity_poly.entity_id
_entity_poly.type
_entity_poly.pdbx_seq_one_letter_code
_entity_poly.pdbx_strand_id
1 'polypeptide(L)'
;MIVCFDIGGSAIKGAVAHSAERIEPLGRRATPLDDFDAFAATIRDVIGEAGGKPDRIAISITGVVDPETKAIKCANIPCIDGRTLSADLSDILRLPVLVANDADCFALAEAGAGAGRGHRIVLGVILGSGVGGGLVADGRLINEDGGFAGEWGHGPAVASMAGTPPIAIPAFDCGCGQRGCVDTIGGARGMERLHQTLHDRTLTSEEVTTLWQQGDAESARTIDVLVDLVSSPLALTVNITGATIVPVGGGLSNVAPLIARIDTTVRSRILRKFDRPLVVPGECRIEPGLIGAAILGLGGEAQ
;
A
#
# COMPACT_ATOMS: atom_id res chain seq x y z
N MET A 1 12.92 -12.05 -19.89
CA MET A 1 11.67 -12.56 -19.27
C MET A 1 11.83 -12.51 -17.75
N ILE A 2 10.85 -11.98 -17.06
CA ILE A 2 10.86 -11.86 -15.59
C ILE A 2 9.72 -12.67 -15.02
N VAL A 3 9.95 -13.36 -13.90
CA VAL A 3 8.85 -13.91 -13.10
C VAL A 3 8.62 -12.99 -11.91
N CYS A 4 7.42 -12.50 -11.76
CA CYS A 4 7.03 -11.63 -10.66
C CYS A 4 6.03 -12.32 -9.73
N PHE A 5 6.08 -11.93 -8.47
CA PHE A 5 5.22 -12.47 -7.42
C PHE A 5 4.54 -11.35 -6.63
N ASP A 6 3.31 -11.61 -6.19
CA ASP A 6 2.62 -10.86 -5.15
C ASP A 6 2.32 -11.82 -4.00
N ILE A 7 2.96 -11.60 -2.85
CA ILE A 7 2.99 -12.52 -1.72
C ILE A 7 2.40 -11.86 -0.48
N GLY A 8 1.26 -12.35 -0.09
CA GLY A 8 0.64 -12.02 1.20
C GLY A 8 0.57 -13.23 2.13
N GLY A 9 0.11 -13.04 3.36
CA GLY A 9 -0.06 -14.12 4.33
C GLY A 9 -1.03 -15.23 3.90
N SER A 10 -1.92 -14.96 2.92
CA SER A 10 -2.90 -15.96 2.45
C SER A 10 -2.50 -16.67 1.16
N ALA A 11 -1.72 -16.02 0.30
CA ALA A 11 -1.40 -16.54 -1.02
C ALA A 11 -0.11 -15.98 -1.62
N ILE A 12 0.54 -16.83 -2.39
CA ILE A 12 1.58 -16.53 -3.37
C ILE A 12 0.91 -16.52 -4.74
N LYS A 13 0.91 -15.38 -5.42
CA LYS A 13 0.47 -15.23 -6.80
C LYS A 13 1.71 -15.04 -7.66
N GLY A 14 1.81 -15.75 -8.78
CA GLY A 14 2.92 -15.64 -9.72
C GLY A 14 2.45 -15.22 -11.10
N ALA A 15 3.33 -14.55 -11.84
CA ALA A 15 3.09 -14.20 -13.24
C ALA A 15 4.42 -14.10 -14.01
N VAL A 16 4.35 -14.28 -15.33
CA VAL A 16 5.43 -13.92 -16.25
C VAL A 16 5.20 -12.50 -16.73
N ALA A 17 6.19 -11.64 -16.59
CA ALA A 17 6.15 -10.27 -17.10
C ALA A 17 7.07 -10.10 -18.33
N HIS A 18 6.51 -9.59 -19.39
CA HIS A 18 7.20 -9.19 -20.62
C HIS A 18 7.32 -7.65 -20.72
N SER A 19 6.33 -6.95 -20.20
CA SER A 19 6.29 -5.50 -19.99
C SER A 19 5.35 -5.20 -18.80
N ALA A 20 5.23 -3.93 -18.41
CA ALA A 20 4.29 -3.51 -17.36
C ALA A 20 2.82 -3.78 -17.72
N GLU A 21 2.49 -3.77 -19.02
CA GLU A 21 1.14 -4.01 -19.55
C GLU A 21 0.90 -5.47 -19.95
N ARG A 22 1.96 -6.25 -20.14
CA ARG A 22 1.86 -7.66 -20.57
C ARG A 22 2.36 -8.59 -19.47
N ILE A 23 1.44 -8.95 -18.60
CA ILE A 23 1.66 -9.84 -17.45
C ILE A 23 0.75 -11.05 -17.61
N GLU A 24 1.34 -12.25 -17.65
CA GLU A 24 0.66 -13.53 -17.87
C GLU A 24 0.63 -14.30 -16.55
N PRO A 25 -0.55 -14.49 -15.90
CA PRO A 25 -0.64 -15.18 -14.61
C PRO A 25 -0.20 -16.64 -14.68
N LEU A 26 0.56 -17.09 -13.68
CA LEU A 26 0.95 -18.49 -13.43
C LEU A 26 0.09 -19.15 -12.34
N GLY A 27 -0.91 -18.43 -11.83
CA GLY A 27 -1.84 -18.93 -10.82
C GLY A 27 -1.52 -18.49 -9.40
N ARG A 28 -2.21 -19.13 -8.46
CA ARG A 28 -2.19 -18.81 -7.03
C ARG A 28 -1.93 -20.07 -6.22
N ARG A 29 -1.12 -19.96 -5.17
CA ARG A 29 -0.82 -21.02 -4.18
C ARG A 29 -1.05 -20.49 -2.78
N ALA A 30 -1.33 -21.38 -1.81
CA ALA A 30 -1.33 -20.99 -0.40
C ALA A 30 0.09 -20.60 0.04
N THR A 31 0.21 -19.59 0.91
CA THR A 31 1.51 -19.19 1.47
C THR A 31 1.87 -20.15 2.61
N PRO A 32 3.01 -20.86 2.55
CA PRO A 32 3.56 -21.53 3.72
C PRO A 32 4.03 -20.49 4.73
N LEU A 33 3.42 -20.48 5.92
CA LEU A 33 3.65 -19.42 6.91
C LEU A 33 4.82 -19.73 7.85
N ASP A 34 5.03 -21.01 8.18
CA ASP A 34 5.91 -21.42 9.25
C ASP A 34 7.13 -22.24 8.77
N ASP A 35 7.19 -22.53 7.46
CA ASP A 35 8.24 -23.35 6.85
C ASP A 35 8.85 -22.62 5.66
N PHE A 36 10.10 -22.16 5.80
CA PHE A 36 10.81 -21.41 4.77
C PHE A 36 11.20 -22.30 3.56
N ASP A 37 11.52 -23.57 3.80
CA ASP A 37 11.88 -24.48 2.70
C ASP A 37 10.65 -24.77 1.83
N ALA A 38 9.47 -24.95 2.45
CA ALA A 38 8.20 -25.06 1.74
C ALA A 38 7.84 -23.76 1.01
N PHE A 39 8.11 -22.59 1.62
CA PHE A 39 7.92 -21.28 1.00
C PHE A 39 8.80 -21.13 -0.26
N ALA A 40 10.10 -21.43 -0.17
CA ALA A 40 11.01 -21.37 -1.29
C ALA A 40 10.69 -22.42 -2.38
N ALA A 41 10.27 -23.63 -1.98
CA ALA A 41 9.81 -24.66 -2.91
C ALA A 41 8.58 -24.21 -3.71
N THR A 42 7.59 -23.58 -3.05
CA THR A 42 6.40 -23.04 -3.71
C THR A 42 6.75 -22.01 -4.78
N ILE A 43 7.69 -21.11 -4.49
CA ILE A 43 8.19 -20.13 -5.47
C ILE A 43 8.88 -20.84 -6.64
N ARG A 44 9.73 -21.83 -6.36
CA ARG A 44 10.43 -22.63 -7.40
C ARG A 44 9.45 -23.36 -8.32
N ASP A 45 8.39 -23.95 -7.76
CA ASP A 45 7.37 -24.68 -8.54
C ASP A 45 6.66 -23.73 -9.51
N VAL A 46 6.28 -22.54 -9.05
CA VAL A 46 5.65 -21.51 -9.91
C VAL A 46 6.63 -21.04 -11.01
N ILE A 47 7.92 -20.87 -10.70
CA ILE A 47 8.94 -20.54 -11.73
C ILE A 47 9.02 -21.65 -12.78
N GLY A 48 8.91 -22.92 -12.38
CA GLY A 48 8.91 -24.06 -13.29
C GLY A 48 7.76 -24.04 -14.32
N GLU A 49 6.65 -23.37 -14.01
CA GLU A 49 5.48 -23.23 -14.91
C GLU A 49 5.67 -22.08 -15.93
N ALA A 50 6.71 -21.25 -15.81
CA ALA A 50 6.89 -20.06 -16.66
C ALA A 50 7.28 -20.34 -18.12
N GLY A 51 7.45 -21.59 -18.52
CA GLY A 51 7.77 -21.98 -19.90
C GLY A 51 9.16 -21.60 -20.41
N GLY A 52 10.03 -21.06 -19.54
CA GLY A 52 11.38 -20.67 -19.86
C GLY A 52 12.17 -20.25 -18.63
N LYS A 53 13.48 -20.00 -18.81
CA LYS A 53 14.34 -19.54 -17.70
C LYS A 53 14.22 -18.02 -17.56
N PRO A 54 13.77 -17.48 -16.40
CA PRO A 54 13.76 -16.05 -16.18
C PRO A 54 15.17 -15.48 -15.98
N ASP A 55 15.34 -14.20 -16.31
CA ASP A 55 16.58 -13.46 -16.08
C ASP A 55 16.72 -13.07 -14.59
N ARG A 56 15.58 -12.78 -13.95
CA ARG A 56 15.47 -12.42 -12.52
C ARG A 56 14.06 -12.64 -12.00
N ILE A 57 13.94 -12.59 -10.70
CA ILE A 57 12.67 -12.65 -9.96
C ILE A 57 12.42 -11.29 -9.31
N ALA A 58 11.15 -10.85 -9.29
CA ALA A 58 10.75 -9.66 -8.55
C ALA A 58 9.53 -9.97 -7.68
N ILE A 59 9.57 -9.57 -6.42
CA ILE A 59 8.59 -9.94 -5.40
C ILE A 59 8.01 -8.68 -4.75
N SER A 60 6.69 -8.53 -4.87
CA SER A 60 5.87 -7.70 -3.98
C SER A 60 5.53 -8.53 -2.75
N ILE A 61 5.82 -8.03 -1.55
CA ILE A 61 5.58 -8.80 -0.33
C ILE A 61 5.07 -7.92 0.81
N THR A 62 4.18 -8.48 1.64
CA THR A 62 3.80 -7.84 2.90
C THR A 62 4.97 -7.89 3.88
N GLY A 63 5.55 -6.74 4.16
CA GLY A 63 6.73 -6.60 5.02
C GLY A 63 7.69 -5.55 4.49
N VAL A 64 8.56 -5.05 5.36
CA VAL A 64 9.52 -3.99 5.04
C VAL A 64 10.94 -4.53 5.15
N VAL A 65 11.76 -4.25 4.15
CA VAL A 65 13.18 -4.62 4.13
C VAL A 65 13.98 -3.48 4.77
N ASP A 66 14.72 -3.80 5.83
CA ASP A 66 15.62 -2.84 6.46
C ASP A 66 16.82 -2.55 5.53
N PRO A 67 17.10 -1.29 5.19
CA PRO A 67 18.11 -0.95 4.19
C PRO A 67 19.56 -1.22 4.65
N GLU A 68 19.82 -1.30 5.96
CA GLU A 68 21.16 -1.53 6.51
C GLU A 68 21.45 -3.03 6.67
N THR A 69 20.51 -3.75 7.31
CA THR A 69 20.69 -5.18 7.63
C THR A 69 20.22 -6.09 6.49
N LYS A 70 19.41 -5.56 5.55
CA LYS A 70 18.71 -6.30 4.49
C LYS A 70 17.73 -7.35 5.02
N ALA A 71 17.46 -7.34 6.33
CA ALA A 71 16.49 -8.22 6.94
C ALA A 71 15.07 -7.72 6.69
N ILE A 72 14.15 -8.64 6.37
CA ILE A 72 12.74 -8.31 6.24
C ILE A 72 12.04 -8.35 7.60
N LYS A 73 11.22 -7.35 7.91
CA LYS A 73 10.27 -7.36 9.01
C LYS A 73 8.89 -7.70 8.48
N CYS A 74 8.37 -8.87 8.86
CA CYS A 74 7.11 -9.39 8.33
C CYS A 74 6.30 -10.12 9.40
N ALA A 75 5.23 -9.49 9.90
CA ALA A 75 4.37 -10.09 10.91
C ALA A 75 3.42 -11.19 10.36
N ASN A 76 3.10 -11.13 9.06
CA ASN A 76 2.06 -11.97 8.45
C ASN A 76 2.60 -13.29 7.88
N ILE A 77 3.92 -13.45 7.78
CA ILE A 77 4.60 -14.64 7.25
C ILE A 77 5.80 -14.93 8.16
N PRO A 78 5.61 -15.60 9.30
CA PRO A 78 6.66 -15.80 10.32
C PRO A 78 7.94 -16.44 9.79
N CYS A 79 7.85 -17.37 8.83
CA CYS A 79 9.03 -18.08 8.33
C CYS A 79 10.04 -17.20 7.57
N ILE A 80 9.64 -15.97 7.18
CA ILE A 80 10.56 -15.02 6.52
C ILE A 80 10.98 -13.87 7.44
N ASP A 81 10.33 -13.69 8.59
CA ASP A 81 10.65 -12.59 9.50
C ASP A 81 12.11 -12.65 9.97
N GLY A 82 12.81 -11.54 9.91
CA GLY A 82 14.22 -11.41 10.27
C GLY A 82 15.22 -11.98 9.26
N ARG A 83 14.78 -12.55 8.12
CA ARG A 83 15.67 -13.12 7.09
C ARG A 83 16.15 -12.07 6.09
N THR A 84 17.30 -12.35 5.49
CA THR A 84 17.78 -11.63 4.28
C THR A 84 17.13 -12.23 3.03
N LEU A 85 15.79 -12.07 2.92
CA LEU A 85 14.95 -12.81 1.98
C LEU A 85 15.45 -12.79 0.53
N SER A 86 15.88 -11.62 0.05
CA SER A 86 16.42 -11.46 -1.32
C SER A 86 17.66 -12.34 -1.54
N ALA A 87 18.61 -12.33 -0.61
CA ALA A 87 19.84 -13.14 -0.68
C ALA A 87 19.53 -14.62 -0.52
N ASP A 88 18.74 -15.00 0.49
CA ASP A 88 18.38 -16.41 0.76
C ASP A 88 17.70 -17.05 -0.46
N LEU A 89 16.73 -16.36 -1.07
CA LEU A 89 16.06 -16.85 -2.28
C LEU A 89 16.96 -16.83 -3.50
N SER A 90 17.85 -15.83 -3.65
CA SER A 90 18.82 -15.80 -4.77
C SER A 90 19.75 -17.00 -4.72
N ASP A 91 20.21 -17.38 -3.53
CA ASP A 91 21.08 -18.54 -3.34
C ASP A 91 20.35 -19.86 -3.65
N ILE A 92 19.11 -19.99 -3.23
CA ILE A 92 18.30 -21.21 -3.44
C ILE A 92 17.89 -21.35 -4.91
N LEU A 93 17.46 -20.25 -5.55
CA LEU A 93 16.90 -20.26 -6.90
C LEU A 93 17.97 -20.12 -7.99
N ARG A 94 19.19 -19.69 -7.63
CA ARG A 94 20.29 -19.38 -8.55
C ARG A 94 19.91 -18.32 -9.59
N LEU A 95 19.14 -17.33 -9.14
CA LEU A 95 18.63 -16.21 -9.93
C LEU A 95 18.68 -14.94 -9.07
N PRO A 96 18.91 -13.77 -9.64
CA PRO A 96 18.72 -12.50 -8.93
C PRO A 96 17.27 -12.36 -8.45
N VAL A 97 17.08 -12.06 -7.17
CA VAL A 97 15.75 -11.82 -6.57
C VAL A 97 15.68 -10.39 -6.03
N LEU A 98 14.72 -9.63 -6.50
CA LEU A 98 14.37 -8.31 -6.00
C LEU A 98 13.14 -8.43 -5.10
N VAL A 99 13.15 -7.72 -3.98
CA VAL A 99 12.04 -7.73 -3.02
C VAL A 99 11.67 -6.29 -2.68
N ALA A 100 10.39 -5.95 -2.81
CA ALA A 100 9.85 -4.66 -2.37
C ALA A 100 8.57 -4.88 -1.55
N ASN A 101 8.25 -3.91 -0.70
CA ASN A 101 7.00 -3.90 0.06
C ASN A 101 5.79 -3.80 -0.89
N ASP A 102 4.63 -4.33 -0.46
CA ASP A 102 3.40 -4.32 -1.26
C ASP A 102 2.87 -2.91 -1.55
N ALA A 103 3.01 -1.96 -0.61
CA ALA A 103 2.64 -0.58 -0.83
C ALA A 103 3.62 0.16 -1.77
N ASP A 104 4.90 -0.17 -1.72
CA ASP A 104 5.90 0.30 -2.69
C ASP A 104 5.58 -0.22 -4.10
N CYS A 105 5.23 -1.50 -4.22
CA CYS A 105 4.81 -2.09 -5.49
C CYS A 105 3.52 -1.45 -6.02
N PHE A 106 2.55 -1.14 -5.14
CA PHE A 106 1.37 -0.38 -5.54
C PHE A 106 1.75 1.02 -6.09
N ALA A 107 2.61 1.74 -5.38
CA ALA A 107 3.06 3.07 -5.84
C ALA A 107 3.79 2.99 -7.19
N LEU A 108 4.61 1.95 -7.38
CA LEU A 108 5.34 1.72 -8.63
C LEU A 108 4.39 1.33 -9.77
N ALA A 109 3.36 0.51 -9.51
CA ALA A 109 2.33 0.18 -10.47
C ALA A 109 1.58 1.44 -10.94
N GLU A 110 1.15 2.29 -10.00
CA GLU A 110 0.46 3.53 -10.32
C GLU A 110 1.36 4.52 -11.06
N ALA A 111 2.63 4.61 -10.72
CA ALA A 111 3.59 5.48 -11.39
C ALA A 111 3.88 5.03 -12.84
N GLY A 112 3.98 3.72 -13.07
CA GLY A 112 4.33 3.17 -14.38
C GLY A 112 3.15 2.88 -15.30
N ALA A 113 2.01 2.42 -14.74
CA ALA A 113 0.87 1.93 -15.52
C ALA A 113 -0.49 2.56 -15.14
N GLY A 114 -0.56 3.32 -14.05
CA GLY A 114 -1.82 3.87 -13.53
C GLY A 114 -1.91 5.39 -13.53
N ALA A 115 -2.64 5.92 -12.53
CA ALA A 115 -2.94 7.34 -12.38
C ALA A 115 -1.70 8.24 -12.17
N GLY A 116 -0.57 7.65 -11.79
CA GLY A 116 0.71 8.34 -11.58
C GLY A 116 1.54 8.51 -12.83
N ARG A 117 1.14 7.98 -13.98
CA ARG A 117 1.91 8.07 -15.24
C ARG A 117 2.21 9.51 -15.63
N GLY A 118 3.46 9.78 -16.00
CA GLY A 118 3.93 11.11 -16.38
C GLY A 118 4.18 12.06 -15.19
N HIS A 119 3.96 11.63 -13.97
CA HIS A 119 4.25 12.40 -12.78
C HIS A 119 5.64 12.08 -12.24
N ARG A 120 6.44 13.14 -11.95
CA ARG A 120 7.79 12.98 -11.44
C ARG A 120 7.84 12.39 -10.03
N ILE A 121 6.93 12.82 -9.16
CA ILE A 121 6.84 12.33 -7.78
C ILE A 121 5.42 11.82 -7.56
N VAL A 122 5.30 10.52 -7.28
CA VAL A 122 4.05 9.80 -7.02
C VAL A 122 4.10 9.29 -5.58
N LEU A 123 3.11 9.68 -4.77
CA LEU A 123 2.88 9.11 -3.44
C LEU A 123 1.71 8.12 -3.56
N GLY A 124 1.99 6.84 -3.71
CA GLY A 124 0.96 5.81 -3.64
C GLY A 124 0.47 5.65 -2.21
N VAL A 125 -0.83 5.67 -2.01
CA VAL A 125 -1.46 5.53 -0.70
C VAL A 125 -2.40 4.34 -0.71
N ILE A 126 -2.35 3.50 0.30
CA ILE A 126 -3.29 2.39 0.49
C ILE A 126 -4.19 2.70 1.68
N LEU A 127 -5.50 2.79 1.43
CA LEU A 127 -6.55 2.83 2.46
C LEU A 127 -7.31 1.49 2.40
N GLY A 128 -6.67 0.46 2.94
CA GLY A 128 -7.17 -0.91 3.01
C GLY A 128 -7.72 -1.24 4.39
N SER A 129 -7.39 -2.40 4.96
CA SER A 129 -7.67 -2.73 6.36
C SER A 129 -7.00 -1.75 7.32
N GLY A 130 -5.79 -1.31 6.99
CA GLY A 130 -5.01 -0.24 7.62
C GLY A 130 -4.57 0.79 6.57
N VAL A 131 -3.47 1.49 6.85
CA VAL A 131 -2.90 2.55 6.01
C VAL A 131 -1.49 2.18 5.61
N GLY A 132 -1.21 2.21 4.32
CA GLY A 132 0.13 2.04 3.77
C GLY A 132 0.48 3.14 2.76
N GLY A 133 1.73 3.14 2.30
CA GLY A 133 2.16 4.03 1.25
C GLY A 133 3.53 3.70 0.70
N GLY A 134 3.79 4.17 -0.51
CA GLY A 134 5.09 4.07 -1.18
C GLY A 134 5.40 5.35 -1.96
N LEU A 135 6.66 5.63 -2.16
CA LEU A 135 7.12 6.84 -2.81
C LEU A 135 7.97 6.53 -4.03
N VAL A 136 7.55 7.05 -5.18
CA VAL A 136 8.25 6.94 -6.46
C VAL A 136 8.69 8.33 -6.92
N ALA A 137 9.96 8.46 -7.28
CA ALA A 137 10.53 9.65 -7.86
C ALA A 137 11.24 9.31 -9.18
N ASP A 138 10.95 10.06 -10.25
CA ASP A 138 11.53 9.84 -11.57
C ASP A 138 11.42 8.37 -12.05
N GLY A 139 10.27 7.73 -11.78
CA GLY A 139 9.97 6.36 -12.17
C GLY A 139 10.63 5.27 -11.30
N ARG A 140 11.36 5.64 -10.23
CA ARG A 140 12.07 4.70 -9.34
C ARG A 140 11.54 4.79 -7.90
N LEU A 141 11.52 3.66 -7.21
CA LEU A 141 11.22 3.64 -5.78
C LEU A 141 12.30 4.39 -4.98
N ILE A 142 11.89 5.16 -3.99
CA ILE A 142 12.83 5.69 -2.99
C ILE A 142 13.42 4.53 -2.16
N ASN A 143 12.62 3.49 -1.92
CA ASN A 143 13.00 2.27 -1.20
C ASN A 143 13.55 1.16 -2.12
N GLU A 144 14.24 1.48 -3.22
CA GLU A 144 14.72 0.50 -4.19
C GLU A 144 15.60 -0.60 -3.53
N ASP A 145 16.38 -0.20 -2.52
CA ASP A 145 17.25 -1.10 -1.75
C ASP A 145 16.67 -1.48 -0.36
N GLY A 146 15.37 -1.36 -0.20
CA GLY A 146 14.69 -1.40 1.09
C GLY A 146 14.55 -0.02 1.72
N GLY A 147 13.74 0.12 2.74
CA GLY A 147 13.55 1.38 3.45
C GLY A 147 12.14 1.57 4.00
N PHE A 148 11.96 2.69 4.66
CA PHE A 148 10.73 3.07 5.35
C PHE A 148 10.09 4.35 4.77
N ALA A 149 10.53 4.82 3.60
CA ALA A 149 9.89 5.96 2.94
C ALA A 149 8.46 5.58 2.52
N GLY A 150 7.49 6.44 2.81
CA GLY A 150 6.09 6.13 2.54
C GLY A 150 5.34 5.54 3.73
N GLU A 151 5.98 5.25 4.85
CA GLU A 151 5.36 4.77 6.10
C GLU A 151 4.58 5.89 6.84
N TRP A 152 3.85 6.71 6.09
CA TRP A 152 3.10 7.88 6.60
C TRP A 152 1.95 7.50 7.54
N GLY A 153 1.54 6.23 7.51
CA GLY A 153 0.54 5.65 8.40
C GLY A 153 1.00 5.50 9.84
N HIS A 154 2.33 5.50 10.09
CA HIS A 154 2.92 5.27 11.39
C HIS A 154 3.50 6.53 12.02
N GLY A 155 3.53 6.54 13.36
CA GLY A 155 3.88 7.72 14.15
C GLY A 155 2.65 8.37 14.80
N PRO A 156 2.80 9.07 15.93
CA PRO A 156 1.70 9.69 16.70
C PRO A 156 1.21 10.98 16.00
N ALA A 157 0.66 10.83 14.78
CA ALA A 157 0.28 11.94 13.91
C ALA A 157 -1.23 12.24 13.93
N VAL A 158 -2.04 11.42 14.61
CA VAL A 158 -3.49 11.64 14.72
C VAL A 158 -3.76 12.79 15.69
N ALA A 159 -4.52 13.79 15.22
CA ALA A 159 -4.95 14.90 16.07
C ALA A 159 -5.87 14.41 17.20
N SER A 160 -5.73 14.99 18.39
CA SER A 160 -6.57 14.68 19.54
C SER A 160 -7.99 15.28 19.45
N MET A 161 -8.23 16.16 18.50
CA MET A 161 -9.53 16.80 18.22
C MET A 161 -9.76 16.81 16.70
N ALA A 162 -10.95 16.43 16.24
CA ALA A 162 -11.28 16.41 14.82
C ALA A 162 -12.77 16.60 14.53
N GLY A 163 -13.08 16.93 13.28
CA GLY A 163 -14.44 17.14 12.77
C GLY A 163 -15.01 18.52 13.06
N THR A 164 -16.22 18.77 12.57
CA THR A 164 -16.93 20.05 12.73
C THR A 164 -18.34 19.81 13.26
N PRO A 165 -18.66 20.23 14.52
CA PRO A 165 -17.78 20.78 15.55
C PRO A 165 -16.70 19.80 16.01
N PRO A 166 -15.56 20.27 16.54
CA PRO A 166 -14.49 19.36 16.97
C PRO A 166 -14.91 18.47 18.15
N ILE A 167 -14.49 17.20 18.11
CA ILE A 167 -14.66 16.25 19.20
C ILE A 167 -13.32 15.62 19.57
N ALA A 168 -13.21 15.14 20.82
CA ALA A 168 -12.01 14.47 21.30
C ALA A 168 -11.86 13.08 20.65
N ILE A 169 -10.67 12.79 20.18
CA ILE A 169 -10.31 11.51 19.55
C ILE A 169 -9.28 10.81 20.45
N PRO A 170 -9.57 9.58 20.92
CA PRO A 170 -8.61 8.83 21.69
C PRO A 170 -7.42 8.39 20.82
N ALA A 171 -6.22 8.38 21.43
CA ALA A 171 -5.06 7.77 20.81
C ALA A 171 -5.16 6.24 20.94
N PHE A 172 -5.41 5.54 19.84
CA PHE A 172 -5.50 4.09 19.79
C PHE A 172 -4.11 3.44 19.70
N ASP A 173 -3.98 2.23 20.27
CA ASP A 173 -2.77 1.43 20.16
C ASP A 173 -2.61 0.89 18.73
N CYS A 174 -1.40 0.96 18.20
CA CYS A 174 -1.04 0.50 16.85
C CYS A 174 -0.21 -0.78 16.92
N GLY A 175 -0.38 -1.66 15.93
CA GLY A 175 0.42 -2.89 15.79
C GLY A 175 1.94 -2.65 15.67
N CYS A 176 2.37 -1.42 15.32
CA CYS A 176 3.78 -1.05 15.31
C CYS A 176 4.38 -0.78 16.71
N GLY A 177 3.58 -0.88 17.78
CA GLY A 177 3.99 -0.61 19.16
C GLY A 177 3.81 0.85 19.60
N GLN A 178 3.38 1.75 18.72
CA GLN A 178 3.10 3.15 19.04
C GLN A 178 1.61 3.39 19.28
N ARG A 179 1.24 4.62 19.64
CA ARG A 179 -0.16 5.04 19.82
C ARG A 179 -0.46 6.27 18.99
N GLY A 180 -1.70 6.37 18.47
CA GLY A 180 -2.14 7.53 17.69
C GLY A 180 -1.57 7.56 16.27
N CYS A 181 -1.22 6.42 15.70
CA CYS A 181 -0.85 6.30 14.29
C CYS A 181 -2.08 6.50 13.38
N VAL A 182 -1.87 7.06 12.19
CA VAL A 182 -2.93 7.21 11.17
C VAL A 182 -3.50 5.84 10.78
N ASP A 183 -2.69 4.79 10.77
CA ASP A 183 -3.09 3.40 10.54
C ASP A 183 -4.22 2.94 11.45
N THR A 184 -4.30 3.49 12.68
CA THR A 184 -5.34 3.10 13.64
C THR A 184 -6.72 3.65 13.32
N ILE A 185 -6.82 4.65 12.44
CA ILE A 185 -8.08 5.34 12.10
C ILE A 185 -8.33 5.48 10.60
N GLY A 186 -7.30 5.45 9.75
CA GLY A 186 -7.40 5.83 8.34
C GLY A 186 -7.87 4.71 7.40
N GLY A 187 -7.76 3.45 7.82
CA GLY A 187 -8.23 2.30 7.06
C GLY A 187 -9.65 1.87 7.41
N ALA A 188 -10.11 0.79 6.80
CA ALA A 188 -11.46 0.22 7.04
C ALA A 188 -11.71 -0.09 8.52
N ARG A 189 -10.78 -0.82 9.17
CA ARG A 189 -10.86 -1.14 10.60
C ARG A 189 -10.83 0.12 11.48
N GLY A 190 -10.10 1.14 11.03
CA GLY A 190 -10.05 2.44 11.71
C GLY A 190 -11.36 3.18 11.62
N MET A 191 -12.02 3.19 10.46
CA MET A 191 -13.36 3.75 10.25
C MET A 191 -14.40 3.07 11.14
N GLU A 192 -14.38 1.74 11.22
CA GLU A 192 -15.26 0.93 12.08
C GLU A 192 -15.06 1.29 13.56
N ARG A 193 -13.80 1.38 14.00
CA ARG A 193 -13.43 1.80 15.36
C ARG A 193 -13.88 3.22 15.66
N LEU A 194 -13.69 4.15 14.74
CA LEU A 194 -14.19 5.52 14.89
C LEU A 194 -15.71 5.55 15.03
N HIS A 195 -16.45 4.84 14.18
CA HIS A 195 -17.90 4.76 14.25
C HIS A 195 -18.39 4.24 15.60
N GLN A 196 -17.82 3.12 16.07
CA GLN A 196 -18.09 2.58 17.38
C GLN A 196 -17.77 3.56 18.52
N THR A 197 -16.65 4.28 18.43
CA THR A 197 -16.22 5.23 19.45
C THR A 197 -17.15 6.45 19.53
N LEU A 198 -17.64 6.92 18.37
CA LEU A 198 -18.43 8.13 18.27
C LEU A 198 -19.91 7.91 18.60
N HIS A 199 -20.45 6.73 18.31
CA HIS A 199 -21.87 6.47 18.30
C HIS A 199 -22.31 5.27 19.13
N ASP A 200 -21.34 4.55 19.75
CA ASP A 200 -21.58 3.27 20.46
C ASP A 200 -22.31 2.24 19.59
N ARG A 201 -22.01 2.23 18.29
CA ARG A 201 -22.65 1.39 17.27
C ARG A 201 -21.61 0.72 16.41
N THR A 202 -21.68 -0.62 16.31
CA THR A 202 -20.78 -1.42 15.47
C THR A 202 -21.35 -1.54 14.06
N LEU A 203 -20.63 -1.02 13.07
CA LEU A 203 -20.89 -1.19 11.65
C LEU A 203 -19.59 -1.53 10.94
N THR A 204 -19.69 -2.25 9.83
CA THR A 204 -18.56 -2.44 8.91
C THR A 204 -18.28 -1.14 8.15
N SER A 205 -17.09 -0.97 7.65
CA SER A 205 -16.73 0.20 6.82
C SER A 205 -17.59 0.32 5.56
N GLU A 206 -18.04 -0.79 4.99
CA GLU A 206 -18.97 -0.82 3.85
C GLU A 206 -20.35 -0.31 4.26
N GLU A 207 -20.87 -0.71 5.44
CA GLU A 207 -22.14 -0.21 5.97
C GLU A 207 -22.05 1.28 6.28
N VAL A 208 -20.98 1.74 6.95
CA VAL A 208 -20.77 3.17 7.24
C VAL A 208 -20.76 3.99 5.95
N THR A 209 -20.03 3.58 4.93
CA THR A 209 -19.95 4.31 3.67
C THR A 209 -21.27 4.28 2.89
N THR A 210 -22.01 3.18 2.93
CA THR A 210 -23.33 3.03 2.29
C THR A 210 -24.36 3.92 2.96
N LEU A 211 -24.45 3.87 4.28
CA LEU A 211 -25.38 4.69 5.06
C LEU A 211 -25.05 6.18 4.92
N TRP A 212 -23.77 6.55 4.91
CA TRP A 212 -23.34 7.91 4.62
C TRP A 212 -23.89 8.43 3.29
N GLN A 213 -23.76 7.63 2.22
CA GLN A 213 -24.28 8.01 0.89
C GLN A 213 -25.81 8.09 0.85
N GLN A 214 -26.49 7.42 1.79
CA GLN A 214 -27.95 7.51 1.97
C GLN A 214 -28.39 8.67 2.88
N GLY A 215 -27.43 9.43 3.42
CA GLY A 215 -27.70 10.60 4.25
C GLY A 215 -27.83 10.33 5.75
N ASP A 216 -27.38 9.16 6.23
CA ASP A 216 -27.35 8.86 7.66
C ASP A 216 -26.40 9.82 8.40
N ALA A 217 -26.90 10.45 9.47
CA ALA A 217 -26.18 11.53 10.16
C ALA A 217 -24.98 11.01 10.97
N GLU A 218 -25.07 9.83 11.58
CA GLU A 218 -23.99 9.23 12.36
C GLU A 218 -22.85 8.82 11.44
N SER A 219 -23.16 8.14 10.34
CA SER A 219 -22.17 7.76 9.32
C SER A 219 -21.54 9.00 8.68
N ALA A 220 -22.31 10.06 8.39
CA ALA A 220 -21.79 11.32 7.88
C ALA A 220 -20.80 11.96 8.86
N ARG A 221 -21.10 11.91 10.16
CA ARG A 221 -20.20 12.39 11.21
C ARG A 221 -18.91 11.59 11.29
N THR A 222 -18.99 10.27 11.18
CA THR A 222 -17.81 9.40 11.16
C THR A 222 -16.90 9.73 9.98
N ILE A 223 -17.48 9.89 8.78
CA ILE A 223 -16.73 10.26 7.57
C ILE A 223 -16.10 11.66 7.71
N ASP A 224 -16.80 12.62 8.29
CA ASP A 224 -16.27 13.98 8.53
C ASP A 224 -15.02 13.94 9.43
N VAL A 225 -15.09 13.20 10.52
CA VAL A 225 -13.97 13.01 11.44
C VAL A 225 -12.81 12.24 10.78
N LEU A 226 -13.10 11.15 10.07
CA LEU A 226 -12.11 10.36 9.34
C LEU A 226 -11.34 11.21 8.32
N VAL A 227 -12.06 11.96 7.50
CA VAL A 227 -11.47 12.85 6.47
C VAL A 227 -10.56 13.88 7.11
N ASP A 228 -10.98 14.49 8.21
CA ASP A 228 -10.17 15.47 8.94
C ASP A 228 -8.87 14.86 9.46
N LEU A 229 -8.95 13.68 10.11
CA LEU A 229 -7.82 12.97 10.70
C LEU A 229 -6.82 12.44 9.65
N VAL A 230 -7.29 11.94 8.52
CA VAL A 230 -6.43 11.40 7.45
C VAL A 230 -5.79 12.52 6.63
N SER A 231 -6.54 13.59 6.37
CA SER A 231 -6.08 14.63 5.43
C SER A 231 -4.94 15.49 5.98
N SER A 232 -4.83 15.69 7.30
CA SER A 232 -3.75 16.51 7.87
C SER A 232 -2.38 15.85 7.76
N PRO A 233 -2.18 14.58 8.18
CA PRO A 233 -0.92 13.88 7.98
C PRO A 233 -0.59 13.71 6.48
N LEU A 234 -1.59 13.42 5.64
CA LEU A 234 -1.39 13.28 4.20
C LEU A 234 -0.94 14.61 3.56
N ALA A 235 -1.55 15.74 3.93
CA ALA A 235 -1.14 17.05 3.46
C ALA A 235 0.30 17.40 3.88
N LEU A 236 0.69 17.05 5.12
CA LEU A 236 2.06 17.21 5.57
C LEU A 236 3.02 16.36 4.73
N THR A 237 2.67 15.09 4.49
CA THR A 237 3.47 14.19 3.64
C THR A 237 3.61 14.73 2.22
N VAL A 238 2.54 15.26 1.62
CA VAL A 238 2.59 15.91 0.30
C VAL A 238 3.51 17.13 0.31
N ASN A 239 3.44 17.99 1.35
CA ASN A 239 4.32 19.17 1.44
C ASN A 239 5.81 18.78 1.59
N ILE A 240 6.11 17.67 2.29
CA ILE A 240 7.48 17.19 2.51
C ILE A 240 8.03 16.52 1.24
N THR A 241 7.24 15.66 0.60
CA THR A 241 7.69 14.87 -0.56
C THR A 241 7.65 15.65 -1.87
N GLY A 242 6.78 16.66 -1.95
CA GLY A 242 6.50 17.37 -3.19
C GLY A 242 5.70 16.56 -4.20
N ALA A 243 4.97 15.51 -3.74
CA ALA A 243 4.15 14.67 -4.60
C ALA A 243 3.17 15.50 -5.45
N THR A 244 3.08 15.17 -6.73
CA THR A 244 2.24 15.87 -7.70
C THR A 244 0.97 15.09 -8.05
N ILE A 245 0.88 13.85 -7.58
CA ILE A 245 -0.28 12.98 -7.65
C ILE A 245 -0.24 12.00 -6.47
N VAL A 246 -1.39 11.65 -5.94
CA VAL A 246 -1.57 10.69 -4.83
C VAL A 246 -2.63 9.68 -5.24
N PRO A 247 -2.27 8.61 -5.98
CA PRO A 247 -3.16 7.50 -6.25
C PRO A 247 -3.51 6.76 -4.95
N VAL A 248 -4.77 6.44 -4.75
CA VAL A 248 -5.27 5.73 -3.57
C VAL A 248 -5.76 4.34 -3.97
N GLY A 249 -5.16 3.32 -3.36
CA GLY A 249 -5.58 1.92 -3.41
C GLY A 249 -6.27 1.46 -2.13
N GLY A 250 -6.55 0.15 -2.06
CA GLY A 250 -7.26 -0.45 -0.93
C GLY A 250 -8.79 -0.33 -1.04
N GLY A 251 -9.50 -1.00 -0.14
CA GLY A 251 -10.97 -1.11 -0.21
C GLY A 251 -11.69 0.24 -0.20
N LEU A 252 -11.22 1.20 0.58
CA LEU A 252 -11.84 2.52 0.68
C LEU A 252 -11.67 3.38 -0.59
N SER A 253 -10.72 3.05 -1.46
CA SER A 253 -10.55 3.75 -2.75
C SER A 253 -11.72 3.54 -3.71
N ASN A 254 -12.53 2.49 -3.50
CA ASN A 254 -13.74 2.23 -4.28
C ASN A 254 -14.90 3.19 -3.95
N VAL A 255 -14.79 3.96 -2.86
CA VAL A 255 -15.77 4.94 -2.45
C VAL A 255 -15.38 6.30 -3.01
N ALA A 256 -15.67 6.55 -4.29
CA ALA A 256 -15.26 7.76 -4.99
C ALA A 256 -15.63 9.08 -4.27
N PRO A 257 -16.83 9.23 -3.64
CA PRO A 257 -17.14 10.43 -2.87
C PRO A 257 -16.22 10.64 -1.66
N LEU A 258 -15.72 9.56 -1.02
CA LEU A 258 -14.77 9.66 0.09
C LEU A 258 -13.43 10.20 -0.39
N ILE A 259 -12.91 9.65 -1.49
CA ILE A 259 -11.64 10.11 -2.07
C ILE A 259 -11.73 11.57 -2.51
N ALA A 260 -12.84 11.98 -3.12
CA ALA A 260 -13.07 13.38 -3.51
C ALA A 260 -13.09 14.35 -2.29
N ARG A 261 -13.66 13.92 -1.16
CA ARG A 261 -13.61 14.70 0.09
C ARG A 261 -12.19 14.78 0.65
N ILE A 262 -11.45 13.68 0.68
CA ILE A 262 -10.03 13.66 1.08
C ILE A 262 -9.23 14.60 0.17
N ASP A 263 -9.39 14.51 -1.16
CA ASP A 263 -8.71 15.40 -2.12
C ASP A 263 -8.95 16.88 -1.82
N THR A 264 -10.22 17.26 -1.69
CA THR A 264 -10.61 18.65 -1.41
C THR A 264 -9.97 19.15 -0.10
N THR A 265 -9.99 18.31 0.94
CA THR A 265 -9.45 18.65 2.26
C THR A 265 -7.92 18.73 2.23
N VAL A 266 -7.23 17.78 1.60
CA VAL A 266 -5.76 17.79 1.43
C VAL A 266 -5.34 19.04 0.65
N ARG A 267 -5.96 19.32 -0.51
CA ARG A 267 -5.64 20.50 -1.32
C ARG A 267 -5.86 21.83 -0.59
N SER A 268 -6.77 21.88 0.37
CA SER A 268 -6.94 23.07 1.22
C SER A 268 -5.82 23.28 2.24
N ARG A 269 -5.08 22.21 2.59
CA ARG A 269 -4.07 22.17 3.66
C ARG A 269 -2.62 22.17 3.17
N ILE A 270 -2.39 22.05 1.86
CA ILE A 270 -1.05 22.09 1.27
C ILE A 270 -0.67 23.48 0.79
N LEU A 271 0.65 23.74 0.74
CA LEU A 271 1.17 25.03 0.29
C LEU A 271 0.95 25.25 -1.21
N ARG A 272 1.26 24.24 -2.03
CA ARG A 272 1.06 24.30 -3.48
C ARG A 272 -0.42 24.27 -3.83
N LYS A 273 -0.85 25.12 -4.75
CA LYS A 273 -2.23 25.09 -5.27
C LYS A 273 -2.28 24.24 -6.54
N PHE A 274 -3.31 23.41 -6.63
CA PHE A 274 -3.59 22.57 -7.79
C PHE A 274 -4.96 22.94 -8.35
N ASP A 275 -5.03 23.08 -9.66
CA ASP A 275 -6.28 23.30 -10.42
C ASP A 275 -6.99 21.99 -10.80
N ARG A 276 -6.35 20.85 -10.52
CA ARG A 276 -6.83 19.49 -10.75
C ARG A 276 -6.85 18.68 -9.44
N PRO A 277 -7.55 17.55 -9.40
CA PRO A 277 -7.43 16.62 -8.26
C PRO A 277 -5.98 16.17 -8.06
N LEU A 278 -5.58 16.10 -6.81
CA LEU A 278 -4.29 15.61 -6.35
C LEU A 278 -4.40 14.18 -5.83
N VAL A 279 -5.40 13.95 -4.96
CA VAL A 279 -5.71 12.62 -4.41
C VAL A 279 -6.78 12.00 -5.29
N VAL A 280 -6.46 10.89 -5.92
CA VAL A 280 -7.32 10.23 -6.92
C VAL A 280 -7.44 8.74 -6.65
N PRO A 281 -8.54 8.08 -7.00
CA PRO A 281 -8.56 6.61 -6.99
C PRO A 281 -7.45 6.05 -7.88
N GLY A 282 -6.78 4.99 -7.41
CA GLY A 282 -5.81 4.27 -8.22
C GLY A 282 -6.47 3.62 -9.44
N GLU A 283 -5.72 3.50 -10.53
CA GLU A 283 -6.18 2.88 -11.78
C GLU A 283 -5.76 1.41 -11.89
N CYS A 284 -4.65 1.01 -11.26
CA CYS A 284 -4.18 -0.37 -11.18
C CYS A 284 -5.03 -1.17 -10.18
N ARG A 285 -6.26 -1.54 -10.56
CA ARG A 285 -7.23 -2.21 -9.67
C ARG A 285 -7.07 -3.73 -9.62
N ILE A 286 -6.44 -4.32 -10.64
CA ILE A 286 -6.24 -5.77 -10.75
C ILE A 286 -4.77 -6.05 -10.50
N GLU A 287 -4.49 -6.82 -9.45
CA GLU A 287 -3.14 -7.30 -9.09
C GLU A 287 -2.03 -6.22 -9.13
N PRO A 288 -2.22 -5.05 -8.47
CA PRO A 288 -1.22 -3.97 -8.50
C PRO A 288 0.14 -4.42 -7.96
N GLY A 289 0.19 -5.37 -7.00
CA GLY A 289 1.42 -5.96 -6.51
C GLY A 289 2.22 -6.66 -7.61
N LEU A 290 1.56 -7.43 -8.49
CA LEU A 290 2.21 -8.08 -9.63
C LEU A 290 2.70 -7.04 -10.67
N ILE A 291 1.92 -6.01 -10.94
CA ILE A 291 2.31 -4.93 -11.86
C ILE A 291 3.56 -4.20 -11.32
N GLY A 292 3.53 -3.83 -10.04
CA GLY A 292 4.67 -3.16 -9.38
C GLY A 292 5.92 -4.03 -9.35
N ALA A 293 5.77 -5.31 -9.02
CA ALA A 293 6.87 -6.27 -9.07
C ALA A 293 7.42 -6.45 -10.49
N ALA A 294 6.55 -6.46 -11.51
CA ALA A 294 6.98 -6.50 -12.91
C ALA A 294 7.81 -5.27 -13.29
N ILE A 295 7.36 -4.06 -12.94
CA ILE A 295 8.10 -2.81 -13.21
C ILE A 295 9.43 -2.81 -12.45
N LEU A 296 9.46 -3.23 -11.17
CA LEU A 296 10.67 -3.39 -10.38
C LEU A 296 11.66 -4.33 -11.08
N GLY A 297 11.19 -5.48 -11.53
CA GLY A 297 12.00 -6.47 -12.23
C GLY A 297 12.49 -6.02 -13.59
N LEU A 298 11.75 -5.19 -14.31
CA LEU A 298 12.13 -4.62 -15.60
C LEU A 298 13.14 -3.46 -15.47
N GLY A 299 13.44 -2.99 -14.26
CA GLY A 299 14.44 -1.95 -14.01
C GLY A 299 13.93 -0.52 -14.20
N GLY A 300 12.62 -0.31 -14.07
CA GLY A 300 12.02 1.03 -14.15
C GLY A 300 11.98 1.63 -15.55
N GLU A 301 12.25 0.86 -16.59
CA GLU A 301 12.03 1.28 -17.97
C GLU A 301 10.52 1.27 -18.30
N ALA A 302 9.81 2.25 -17.76
CA ALA A 302 8.56 2.71 -18.35
C ALA A 302 8.94 3.65 -19.51
N GLN A 303 8.75 3.18 -20.73
CA GLN A 303 8.83 4.02 -21.93
C GLN A 303 7.68 5.01 -22.00
#